data_f7bf7e91389921eb22faa9ffb6079d31
#
_entry.id   f7bf7e91389921eb22faa9ffb6079d31
#
_cell.length_a   1.000
_cell.length_b   1.000
_cell.length_c   1.000
_cell.angle_alpha   90.00
_cell.angle_beta   90.00
_cell.angle_gamma   90.00
#
_symmetry.space_group_name_H-M   'P 1'
#
loop_
_entity.id
_entity.type
_entity.pdbx_description
1 polymer ?
#
loop_
_entity_poly.entity_id
_entity_poly.type
_entity_poly.pdbx_seq_one_letter_code
_entity_poly.pdbx_strand_id
1 'polypeptide(L)'
;VLTGYPLAFFQPFIDTATGQIAGVEALGRLRQADGSCQSVGPLFASRTVSPIDLRQLDRDIRDNALSRFRDAPPDWFLSLNISPRWISHARADHPLPSLKQVERQGIDPQRIVFEITELAGNQQRLLDVVHRYRTAGARIAIDDFGAGYSQLDRVMDLAPDILKLDMRLFQAAARGGPSGEVVRAMALMAEKIGCWIIAEGVETEEELDFALECGARYIQGFLFAQAADQFQPTGTHVERFAALRTRYVQRKLRERTRLMMLRQQLARFIQEVRPWAENRSMISALPLPHDLPWLLRLYQCDRHGTQISPNLEWNGMFWQENRRYLNHNWSWRPYFYSLLAEGVDERRLNLSTTYRDATTNQYCMTAGQFIAQGQRLLLIDIDASLLTEPQT
;
A
#
# COMPACT_ATOMS: atom_id res chain seq x y z
N VAL A 1 34.15 14.86 19.42
CA VAL A 1 33.26 15.30 20.50
C VAL A 1 32.01 15.83 19.84
N LEU A 2 30.85 15.25 20.18
CA LEU A 2 29.54 15.75 19.74
C LEU A 2 29.31 17.11 20.38
N THR A 3 29.16 18.16 19.58
CA THR A 3 28.85 19.51 20.05
C THR A 3 27.34 19.74 19.92
N GLY A 4 26.74 20.34 20.93
CA GLY A 4 25.32 20.66 20.95
C GLY A 4 24.52 19.87 22.02
N TYR A 5 23.29 20.31 22.27
CA TYR A 5 22.38 19.71 23.25
C TYR A 5 21.38 18.76 22.58
N PRO A 6 21.32 17.48 22.97
CA PRO A 6 20.41 16.51 22.37
C PRO A 6 18.95 16.78 22.77
N LEU A 7 18.06 16.76 21.79
CA LEU A 7 16.62 16.90 22.01
C LEU A 7 15.83 16.14 20.93
N ALA A 8 14.56 15.91 21.20
CA ALA A 8 13.63 15.32 20.26
C ALA A 8 12.75 16.40 19.61
N PHE A 9 12.58 16.32 18.30
CA PHE A 9 11.49 16.94 17.57
C PHE A 9 10.42 15.90 17.33
N PHE A 10 9.17 16.33 17.14
CA PHE A 10 8.04 15.46 17.02
C PHE A 10 7.33 15.70 15.69
N GLN A 11 7.18 14.64 14.91
CA GLN A 11 6.40 14.68 13.67
C GLN A 11 5.09 13.92 13.88
N PRO A 12 3.93 14.54 13.60
CA PRO A 12 2.65 13.91 13.88
C PRO A 12 2.29 12.80 12.90
N PHE A 13 1.62 11.77 13.41
CA PHE A 13 0.87 10.80 12.64
C PHE A 13 -0.61 11.21 12.59
N ILE A 14 -1.13 11.37 11.39
CA ILE A 14 -2.53 11.71 11.15
C ILE A 14 -3.35 10.43 10.99
N ASP A 15 -4.37 10.26 11.80
CA ASP A 15 -5.33 9.17 11.70
C ASP A 15 -6.25 9.37 10.49
N THR A 16 -6.25 8.43 9.55
CA THR A 16 -7.04 8.52 8.32
C THR A 16 -8.55 8.42 8.54
N ALA A 17 -8.99 7.84 9.65
CA ALA A 17 -10.41 7.77 9.97
C ALA A 17 -10.95 9.09 10.49
N THR A 18 -10.17 9.82 11.31
CA THR A 18 -10.63 11.01 12.02
C THR A 18 -10.03 12.33 11.53
N GLY A 19 -8.84 12.28 10.91
CA GLY A 19 -8.03 13.47 10.57
C GLY A 19 -7.33 14.09 11.78
N GLN A 20 -7.42 13.46 12.95
CA GLN A 20 -6.76 13.90 14.17
C GLN A 20 -5.32 13.40 14.25
N ILE A 21 -4.49 14.06 15.04
CA ILE A 21 -3.19 13.53 15.42
C ILE A 21 -3.42 12.37 16.39
N ALA A 22 -2.94 11.17 16.01
CA ALA A 22 -3.04 9.94 16.82
C ALA A 22 -1.77 9.68 17.63
N GLY A 23 -0.68 10.31 17.27
CA GLY A 23 0.62 10.12 17.91
C GLY A 23 1.70 10.91 17.21
N VAL A 24 2.94 10.73 17.66
CA VAL A 24 4.10 11.44 17.11
C VAL A 24 5.30 10.51 17.03
N GLU A 25 6.15 10.73 16.02
CA GLU A 25 7.49 10.14 15.96
C GLU A 25 8.49 11.10 16.61
N ALA A 26 9.37 10.55 17.46
CA ALA A 26 10.48 11.29 18.05
C ALA A 26 11.71 11.25 17.14
N LEU A 27 12.07 12.39 16.59
CA LEU A 27 13.19 12.55 15.68
C LEU A 27 14.33 13.34 16.36
N GLY A 28 15.48 12.70 16.51
CA GLY A 28 16.63 13.29 17.19
C GLY A 28 17.19 14.54 16.51
N ARG A 29 17.52 15.53 17.32
CA ARG A 29 18.17 16.79 16.93
C ARG A 29 19.30 17.12 17.88
N LEU A 30 20.28 17.88 17.40
CA LEU A 30 21.28 18.56 18.22
C LEU A 30 21.07 20.06 18.10
N ARG A 31 20.77 20.73 19.21
CA ARG A 31 20.69 22.19 19.29
C ARG A 31 22.07 22.73 19.47
N GLN A 32 22.51 23.57 18.54
CA GLN A 32 23.80 24.23 18.56
C GLN A 32 23.78 25.50 19.46
N ALA A 33 24.95 26.05 19.76
CA ALA A 33 25.08 27.24 20.59
C ALA A 33 24.39 28.48 19.97
N ASP A 34 24.25 28.53 18.65
CA ASP A 34 23.53 29.59 17.92
C ASP A 34 21.99 29.38 17.91
N GLY A 35 21.50 28.33 18.55
CA GLY A 35 20.06 27.96 18.60
C GLY A 35 19.60 27.15 17.42
N SER A 36 20.38 26.93 16.37
CA SER A 36 20.02 26.07 15.27
C SER A 36 19.91 24.60 15.70
N CYS A 37 19.03 23.81 15.01
CA CYS A 37 18.84 22.40 15.30
C CYS A 37 19.20 21.56 14.08
N GLN A 38 20.10 20.60 14.25
CA GLN A 38 20.56 19.70 13.20
C GLN A 38 20.05 18.28 13.43
N SER A 39 19.68 17.58 12.35
CA SER A 39 19.29 16.16 12.43
C SER A 39 20.49 15.30 12.87
N VAL A 40 20.24 14.34 13.75
CA VAL A 40 21.25 13.37 14.20
C VAL A 40 21.39 12.16 13.26
N GLY A 41 20.48 11.97 12.29
CA GLY A 41 20.54 10.86 11.35
C GLY A 41 21.91 10.64 10.70
N PRO A 42 22.55 11.67 10.14
CA PRO A 42 23.89 11.55 9.57
C PRO A 42 24.96 11.07 10.57
N LEU A 43 24.83 11.37 11.86
CA LEU A 43 25.76 10.90 12.89
C LEU A 43 25.62 9.39 13.11
N PHE A 44 24.40 8.85 13.13
CA PHE A 44 24.16 7.41 13.26
C PHE A 44 24.64 6.62 12.03
N ALA A 45 24.63 7.22 10.85
CA ALA A 45 25.20 6.65 9.63
C ALA A 45 26.74 6.76 9.57
N SER A 46 27.34 7.65 10.37
CA SER A 46 28.79 7.91 10.37
C SER A 46 29.57 6.76 11.01
N ARG A 47 30.77 6.49 10.45
CA ARG A 47 31.75 5.57 11.04
C ARG A 47 32.80 6.28 11.91
N THR A 48 32.76 7.61 11.96
CA THR A 48 33.76 8.40 12.69
C THR A 48 33.35 8.73 14.12
N VAL A 49 32.06 8.59 14.45
CA VAL A 49 31.55 8.81 15.81
C VAL A 49 31.66 7.53 16.63
N SER A 50 32.15 7.67 17.87
CA SER A 50 32.30 6.56 18.80
C SER A 50 30.96 5.84 19.05
N PRO A 51 30.89 4.50 19.03
CA PRO A 51 29.69 3.77 19.42
C PRO A 51 29.17 4.07 20.83
N ILE A 52 30.07 4.48 21.75
CA ILE A 52 29.70 4.87 23.12
C ILE A 52 28.96 6.21 23.08
N ASP A 53 29.50 7.19 22.34
CA ASP A 53 28.89 8.52 22.22
C ASP A 53 27.52 8.43 21.51
N LEU A 54 27.42 7.63 20.47
CA LEU A 54 26.14 7.38 19.79
C LEU A 54 25.09 6.74 20.71
N ARG A 55 25.52 5.81 21.57
CA ARG A 55 24.59 5.20 22.57
C ARG A 55 24.12 6.21 23.60
N GLN A 56 25.03 7.06 24.07
CA GLN A 56 24.65 8.11 25.02
C GLN A 56 23.71 9.11 24.36
N LEU A 57 24.02 9.58 23.15
CA LEU A 57 23.17 10.47 22.37
C LEU A 57 21.75 9.89 22.16
N ASP A 58 21.65 8.60 21.77
CA ASP A 58 20.38 7.92 21.59
C ASP A 58 19.55 7.86 22.89
N ARG A 59 20.22 7.59 24.02
CA ARG A 59 19.56 7.57 25.33
C ARG A 59 19.05 8.95 25.73
N ASP A 60 19.88 9.98 25.54
CA ASP A 60 19.53 11.35 25.94
C ASP A 60 18.35 11.89 25.11
N ILE A 61 18.36 11.62 23.79
CA ILE A 61 17.24 11.97 22.92
C ILE A 61 15.96 11.24 23.33
N ARG A 62 16.07 9.93 23.65
CA ARG A 62 14.90 9.15 24.07
C ARG A 62 14.38 9.60 25.42
N ASP A 63 15.25 9.90 26.39
CA ASP A 63 14.84 10.46 27.67
C ASP A 63 14.16 11.82 27.52
N ASN A 64 14.68 12.68 26.65
CA ASN A 64 14.04 13.95 26.32
C ASN A 64 12.66 13.75 25.65
N ALA A 65 12.55 12.82 24.70
CA ALA A 65 11.30 12.50 24.05
C ALA A 65 10.25 12.00 25.05
N LEU A 66 10.61 11.02 25.87
CA LEU A 66 9.71 10.43 26.86
C LEU A 66 9.27 11.44 27.92
N SER A 67 10.20 12.22 28.46
CA SER A 67 9.87 13.24 29.49
C SER A 67 8.84 14.25 28.99
N ARG A 68 8.90 14.63 27.72
CA ARG A 68 7.96 15.56 27.09
C ARG A 68 6.65 14.89 26.71
N PHE A 69 6.70 13.61 26.26
CA PHE A 69 5.51 12.85 25.88
C PHE A 69 4.61 12.51 27.07
N ARG A 70 5.14 12.53 28.30
CA ARG A 70 4.32 12.33 29.50
C ARG A 70 3.10 13.25 29.56
N ASP A 71 3.27 14.50 29.07
CA ASP A 71 2.23 15.53 29.09
C ASP A 71 1.40 15.57 27.80
N ALA A 72 1.63 14.64 26.85
CA ALA A 72 0.86 14.50 25.62
C ALA A 72 -0.54 13.91 25.89
N PRO A 73 -1.54 14.14 25.01
CA PRO A 73 -2.87 13.56 25.14
C PRO A 73 -2.83 12.04 25.43
N PRO A 74 -3.70 11.51 26.30
CA PRO A 74 -3.60 10.14 26.79
C PRO A 74 -3.83 9.08 25.71
N ASP A 75 -4.53 9.40 24.67
CA ASP A 75 -4.83 8.55 23.50
C ASP A 75 -3.75 8.57 22.41
N TRP A 76 -2.73 9.45 22.56
CA TRP A 76 -1.61 9.47 21.63
C TRP A 76 -0.60 8.36 21.92
N PHE A 77 0.05 7.90 20.86
CA PHE A 77 1.24 7.06 20.94
C PHE A 77 2.52 7.82 20.57
N LEU A 78 3.64 7.36 21.12
CA LEU A 78 4.98 7.83 20.77
C LEU A 78 5.72 6.74 20.02
N SER A 79 6.22 7.06 18.84
CA SER A 79 7.10 6.17 18.10
C SER A 79 8.56 6.53 18.34
N LEU A 80 9.36 5.50 18.63
CA LEU A 80 10.76 5.59 19.03
C LEU A 80 11.64 4.67 18.19
N ASN A 81 12.58 5.23 17.50
CA ASN A 81 13.57 4.51 16.71
C ASN A 81 14.52 3.69 17.62
N ILE A 82 14.71 2.42 17.31
CA ILE A 82 15.67 1.53 17.97
C ILE A 82 16.72 1.05 16.99
N SER A 83 17.95 1.46 17.21
CA SER A 83 19.05 1.02 16.36
C SER A 83 19.31 -0.49 16.51
N PRO A 84 19.37 -1.26 15.41
CA PRO A 84 19.73 -2.69 15.44
C PRO A 84 21.09 -2.97 16.06
N ARG A 85 22.00 -1.99 16.05
CA ARG A 85 23.30 -2.09 16.75
C ARG A 85 23.15 -2.28 18.25
N TRP A 86 22.11 -1.70 18.87
CA TRP A 86 21.85 -1.88 20.30
C TRP A 86 21.22 -3.24 20.59
N ILE A 87 20.40 -3.72 19.70
CA ILE A 87 19.75 -5.03 19.79
C ILE A 87 20.82 -6.14 19.84
N SER A 88 21.85 -6.04 19.01
CA SER A 88 22.95 -7.03 18.99
C SER A 88 23.71 -7.14 20.31
N HIS A 89 23.65 -6.12 21.16
CA HIS A 89 24.31 -6.08 22.48
C HIS A 89 23.34 -6.31 23.65
N ALA A 90 22.03 -6.49 23.36
CA ALA A 90 21.05 -6.80 24.39
C ALA A 90 21.36 -8.17 25.04
N ARG A 91 21.34 -8.21 26.36
CA ARG A 91 21.55 -9.44 27.13
C ARG A 91 20.20 -9.94 27.64
N ALA A 92 19.95 -11.24 27.53
CA ALA A 92 18.69 -11.85 27.90
C ALA A 92 18.39 -11.67 29.40
N ASP A 93 19.44 -11.67 30.23
CA ASP A 93 19.39 -11.56 31.71
C ASP A 93 19.29 -10.12 32.24
N HIS A 94 19.30 -9.11 31.34
CA HIS A 94 19.24 -7.70 31.76
C HIS A 94 18.00 -7.01 31.16
N PRO A 95 17.32 -6.15 31.95
CA PRO A 95 16.22 -5.33 31.42
C PRO A 95 16.65 -4.45 30.26
N LEU A 96 15.76 -4.28 29.27
CA LEU A 96 16.02 -3.39 28.14
C LEU A 96 16.10 -1.94 28.62
N PRO A 97 17.17 -1.20 28.28
CA PRO A 97 17.32 0.18 28.72
C PRO A 97 16.17 1.10 28.29
N SER A 98 15.62 0.87 27.09
CA SER A 98 14.47 1.62 26.56
C SER A 98 13.20 1.41 27.41
N LEU A 99 12.89 0.17 27.82
CA LEU A 99 11.76 -0.09 28.71
C LEU A 99 11.94 0.53 30.09
N LYS A 100 13.18 0.49 30.64
CA LYS A 100 13.48 1.19 31.90
C LYS A 100 13.26 2.70 31.81
N GLN A 101 13.57 3.30 30.64
CA GLN A 101 13.31 4.73 30.41
C GLN A 101 11.81 5.01 30.40
N VAL A 102 11.01 4.19 29.71
CA VAL A 102 9.54 4.29 29.69
C VAL A 102 8.96 4.20 31.09
N GLU A 103 9.36 3.15 31.85
CA GLU A 103 8.94 2.92 33.22
C GLU A 103 9.28 4.11 34.14
N ARG A 104 10.52 4.61 34.05
CA ARG A 104 11.00 5.75 34.85
C ARG A 104 10.19 7.04 34.60
N GLN A 105 9.67 7.22 33.39
CA GLN A 105 8.84 8.38 33.04
C GLN A 105 7.35 8.14 33.36
N GLY A 106 6.98 6.96 33.86
CA GLY A 106 5.60 6.62 34.21
C GLY A 106 4.65 6.54 33.01
N ILE A 107 5.19 6.23 31.83
CA ILE A 107 4.40 6.13 30.60
C ILE A 107 3.94 4.67 30.44
N ASP A 108 2.65 4.49 30.10
CA ASP A 108 2.12 3.19 29.75
C ASP A 108 2.82 2.66 28.49
N PRO A 109 3.47 1.48 28.53
CA PRO A 109 4.09 0.89 27.34
C PRO A 109 3.14 0.70 26.15
N GLN A 110 1.84 0.55 26.35
CA GLN A 110 0.85 0.45 25.29
C GLN A 110 0.78 1.72 24.42
N ARG A 111 1.26 2.84 24.94
CA ARG A 111 1.40 4.11 24.20
C ARG A 111 2.73 4.21 23.45
N ILE A 112 3.59 3.21 23.50
CA ILE A 112 4.90 3.22 22.84
C ILE A 112 4.90 2.29 21.64
N VAL A 113 5.43 2.77 20.52
CA VAL A 113 5.78 1.99 19.34
C VAL A 113 7.31 2.02 19.22
N PHE A 114 7.93 0.85 19.18
CA PHE A 114 9.36 0.75 18.88
C PHE A 114 9.54 0.44 17.40
N GLU A 115 10.23 1.34 16.70
CA GLU A 115 10.56 1.20 15.29
C GLU A 115 11.89 0.50 15.12
N ILE A 116 11.91 -0.52 14.29
CA ILE A 116 13.08 -1.34 14.02
C ILE A 116 13.36 -1.26 12.53
N THR A 117 14.52 -0.69 12.16
CA THR A 117 14.99 -0.64 10.79
C THR A 117 15.49 -2.00 10.30
N GLU A 118 15.58 -2.18 8.99
CA GLU A 118 15.89 -3.43 8.31
C GLU A 118 17.31 -4.00 8.57
N LEU A 119 18.22 -3.22 9.14
CA LEU A 119 19.64 -3.54 9.19
C LEU A 119 19.98 -4.82 9.95
N ALA A 120 20.90 -5.60 9.37
CA ALA A 120 21.37 -6.89 9.81
C ALA A 120 21.85 -6.92 11.28
N GLY A 121 21.29 -7.83 12.04
CA GLY A 121 21.69 -8.18 13.39
C GLY A 121 21.49 -9.68 13.62
N ASN A 122 21.84 -10.16 14.80
CA ASN A 122 21.51 -11.52 15.20
C ASN A 122 19.99 -11.68 15.33
N GLN A 123 19.37 -12.42 14.42
CA GLN A 123 17.93 -12.61 14.31
C GLN A 123 17.31 -13.14 15.62
N GLN A 124 17.97 -14.10 16.27
CA GLN A 124 17.47 -14.65 17.55
C GLN A 124 17.40 -13.60 18.65
N ARG A 125 18.39 -12.70 18.72
CA ARG A 125 18.37 -11.59 19.68
C ARG A 125 17.30 -10.56 19.37
N LEU A 126 17.07 -10.30 18.07
CA LEU A 126 16.00 -9.42 17.64
C LEU A 126 14.65 -9.95 18.09
N LEU A 127 14.38 -11.24 17.85
CA LEU A 127 13.15 -11.91 18.29
C LEU A 127 12.96 -11.85 19.81
N ASP A 128 14.03 -12.08 20.61
CA ASP A 128 13.99 -11.95 22.06
C ASP A 128 13.62 -10.53 22.50
N VAL A 129 14.26 -9.52 21.91
CA VAL A 129 14.00 -8.11 22.20
C VAL A 129 12.55 -7.73 21.85
N VAL A 130 12.07 -8.12 20.68
CA VAL A 130 10.69 -7.88 20.24
C VAL A 130 9.68 -8.56 21.18
N HIS A 131 9.94 -9.81 21.55
CA HIS A 131 9.10 -10.52 22.52
C HIS A 131 9.00 -9.77 23.85
N ARG A 132 10.11 -9.25 24.34
CA ARG A 132 10.17 -8.49 25.62
C ARG A 132 9.45 -7.15 25.53
N TYR A 133 9.52 -6.43 24.39
CA TYR A 133 8.73 -5.22 24.16
C TYR A 133 7.23 -5.53 24.21
N ARG A 134 6.80 -6.59 23.51
CA ARG A 134 5.39 -7.01 23.51
C ARG A 134 4.90 -7.47 24.88
N THR A 135 5.72 -8.22 25.61
CA THR A 135 5.38 -8.64 26.98
C THR A 135 5.17 -7.45 27.90
N ALA A 136 5.87 -6.33 27.66
CA ALA A 136 5.66 -5.08 28.37
C ALA A 136 4.42 -4.31 27.88
N GLY A 137 3.78 -4.71 26.76
CA GLY A 137 2.62 -4.06 26.17
C GLY A 137 2.92 -3.10 25.03
N ALA A 138 4.20 -2.89 24.68
CA ALA A 138 4.58 -2.00 23.59
C ALA A 138 4.34 -2.64 22.21
N ARG A 139 4.07 -1.79 21.22
CA ARG A 139 3.90 -2.19 19.82
C ARG A 139 5.23 -2.12 19.06
N ILE A 140 5.30 -2.89 17.97
CA ILE A 140 6.49 -2.96 17.10
C ILE A 140 6.13 -2.47 15.70
N ALA A 141 6.94 -1.56 15.17
CA ALA A 141 6.90 -1.16 13.78
C ALA A 141 8.17 -1.62 13.04
N ILE A 142 8.01 -2.10 11.81
CA ILE A 142 9.12 -2.22 10.87
C ILE A 142 9.19 -0.91 10.09
N ASP A 143 10.35 -0.27 10.16
CA ASP A 143 10.62 1.00 9.52
C ASP A 143 11.31 0.81 8.16
N ASP A 144 11.19 1.82 7.26
CA ASP A 144 11.75 1.81 5.90
C ASP A 144 11.33 0.56 5.07
N PHE A 145 10.10 0.06 5.27
CA PHE A 145 9.65 -1.15 4.56
C PHE A 145 9.54 -0.91 3.06
N GLY A 146 10.34 -1.65 2.29
CA GLY A 146 10.46 -1.52 0.85
C GLY A 146 11.76 -0.88 0.36
N ALA A 147 12.62 -0.35 1.24
CA ALA A 147 13.90 0.22 0.84
C ALA A 147 15.00 -0.81 0.48
N GLY A 148 14.86 -2.07 0.90
CA GLY A 148 15.90 -3.10 0.79
C GLY A 148 15.42 -4.46 0.25
N TYR A 149 16.32 -5.46 0.26
CA TYR A 149 16.15 -6.73 -0.47
C TYR A 149 15.48 -7.90 0.30
N SER A 150 15.28 -7.87 1.61
CA SER A 150 14.94 -9.08 2.39
C SER A 150 13.89 -8.88 3.47
N GLN A 151 12.81 -8.17 3.17
CA GLN A 151 11.90 -7.69 4.21
C GLN A 151 10.75 -8.65 4.55
N LEU A 152 10.32 -9.51 3.61
CA LEU A 152 9.20 -10.41 3.85
C LEU A 152 9.47 -11.43 4.95
N ASP A 153 10.67 -11.99 4.99
CA ASP A 153 11.08 -12.92 6.07
C ASP A 153 10.95 -12.26 7.44
N ARG A 154 11.32 -10.98 7.55
CA ARG A 154 11.18 -10.23 8.80
C ARG A 154 9.75 -9.97 9.19
N VAL A 155 8.88 -9.69 8.24
CA VAL A 155 7.45 -9.55 8.51
C VAL A 155 6.89 -10.85 9.08
N MET A 156 7.28 -12.00 8.51
CA MET A 156 6.87 -13.31 9.01
C MET A 156 7.43 -13.59 10.40
N ASP A 157 8.71 -13.29 10.63
CA ASP A 157 9.40 -13.61 11.90
C ASP A 157 8.98 -12.67 13.04
N LEU A 158 8.85 -11.38 12.75
CA LEU A 158 8.53 -10.37 13.76
C LEU A 158 7.03 -10.21 13.98
N ALA A 159 6.19 -10.56 12.99
CA ALA A 159 4.75 -10.30 12.98
C ALA A 159 4.42 -8.89 13.51
N PRO A 160 4.89 -7.82 12.87
CA PRO A 160 4.84 -6.46 13.40
C PRO A 160 3.40 -5.98 13.54
N ASP A 161 3.18 -5.02 14.42
CA ASP A 161 1.89 -4.33 14.56
C ASP A 161 1.70 -3.27 13.47
N ILE A 162 2.82 -2.71 12.98
CA ILE A 162 2.85 -1.60 12.02
C ILE A 162 3.96 -1.82 10.98
N LEU A 163 3.64 -1.50 9.72
CA LEU A 163 4.61 -1.36 8.62
C LEU A 163 4.65 0.12 8.18
N LYS A 164 5.82 0.75 8.29
CA LYS A 164 6.05 2.09 7.77
C LYS A 164 6.63 1.96 6.36
N LEU A 165 5.90 2.42 5.37
CA LEU A 165 6.32 2.33 3.97
C LEU A 165 7.41 3.37 3.71
N ASP A 166 8.55 2.93 3.19
CA ASP A 166 9.66 3.82 2.82
C ASP A 166 9.19 4.95 1.90
N MET A 167 9.56 6.18 2.24
CA MET A 167 9.14 7.38 1.54
C MET A 167 9.45 7.34 0.04
N ARG A 168 10.65 6.87 -0.36
CA ARG A 168 11.07 6.88 -1.78
C ARG A 168 10.27 5.87 -2.60
N LEU A 169 10.08 4.67 -2.05
CA LEU A 169 9.23 3.65 -2.67
C LEU A 169 7.80 4.13 -2.78
N PHE A 170 7.26 4.70 -1.70
CA PHE A 170 5.89 5.18 -1.63
C PHE A 170 5.63 6.32 -2.63
N GLN A 171 6.48 7.35 -2.68
CA GLN A 171 6.36 8.46 -3.63
C GLN A 171 6.53 8.00 -5.09
N ALA A 172 7.44 7.05 -5.36
CA ALA A 172 7.55 6.45 -6.69
C ALA A 172 6.29 5.67 -7.08
N ALA A 173 5.68 4.96 -6.11
CA ALA A 173 4.47 4.18 -6.30
C ALA A 173 3.22 5.06 -6.55
N ALA A 174 3.11 6.20 -5.89
CA ALA A 174 2.03 7.16 -6.07
C ALA A 174 1.98 7.73 -7.50
N ARG A 175 3.12 7.76 -8.21
CA ARG A 175 3.19 8.15 -9.64
C ARG A 175 2.73 7.04 -10.58
N GLY A 176 2.37 5.86 -10.04
CA GLY A 176 1.88 4.72 -10.82
C GLY A 176 2.97 3.75 -11.30
N GLY A 177 2.61 2.93 -12.30
CA GLY A 177 3.52 1.92 -12.85
C GLY A 177 3.75 0.71 -11.94
N PRO A 178 4.81 -0.10 -12.19
CA PRO A 178 5.07 -1.32 -11.43
C PRO A 178 5.25 -1.10 -9.94
N SER A 179 5.84 0.02 -9.52
CA SER A 179 6.01 0.37 -8.09
C SER A 179 4.66 0.50 -7.38
N GLY A 180 3.67 1.10 -8.04
CA GLY A 180 2.31 1.21 -7.51
C GLY A 180 1.69 -0.15 -7.23
N GLU A 181 1.82 -1.10 -8.16
CA GLU A 181 1.30 -2.46 -7.98
C GLU A 181 2.01 -3.22 -6.86
N VAL A 182 3.32 -3.03 -6.72
CA VAL A 182 4.10 -3.62 -5.61
C VAL A 182 3.61 -3.09 -4.27
N VAL A 183 3.46 -1.78 -4.12
CA VAL A 183 2.99 -1.19 -2.85
C VAL A 183 1.55 -1.59 -2.55
N ARG A 184 0.65 -1.66 -3.54
CA ARG A 184 -0.71 -2.20 -3.32
C ARG A 184 -0.70 -3.66 -2.86
N ALA A 185 0.19 -4.49 -3.40
CA ALA A 185 0.34 -5.88 -2.96
C ALA A 185 0.88 -5.97 -1.52
N MET A 186 1.84 -5.11 -1.15
CA MET A 186 2.33 -4.99 0.23
C MET A 186 1.21 -4.54 1.19
N ALA A 187 0.40 -3.59 0.76
CA ALA A 187 -0.76 -3.11 1.53
C ALA A 187 -1.80 -4.22 1.78
N LEU A 188 -2.11 -4.97 0.73
CA LEU A 188 -3.00 -6.13 0.86
C LEU A 188 -2.43 -7.20 1.79
N MET A 189 -1.13 -7.47 1.70
CA MET A 189 -0.44 -8.39 2.62
C MET A 189 -0.58 -7.91 4.06
N ALA A 190 -0.28 -6.63 4.33
CA ALA A 190 -0.40 -6.05 5.67
C ALA A 190 -1.82 -6.17 6.24
N GLU A 191 -2.84 -5.89 5.43
CA GLU A 191 -4.25 -6.09 5.80
C GLU A 191 -4.55 -7.54 6.20
N LYS A 192 -4.06 -8.52 5.40
CA LYS A 192 -4.32 -9.96 5.63
C LYS A 192 -3.66 -10.50 6.90
N ILE A 193 -2.52 -9.96 7.28
CA ILE A 193 -1.83 -10.35 8.52
C ILE A 193 -2.25 -9.49 9.73
N GLY A 194 -3.18 -8.53 9.56
CA GLY A 194 -3.66 -7.67 10.63
C GLY A 194 -2.66 -6.57 11.05
N CYS A 195 -1.76 -6.19 10.16
CA CYS A 195 -0.74 -5.17 10.38
C CYS A 195 -1.22 -3.82 9.85
N TRP A 196 -1.03 -2.74 10.60
CA TRP A 196 -1.36 -1.39 10.14
C TRP A 196 -0.26 -0.84 9.24
N ILE A 197 -0.65 0.01 8.30
CA ILE A 197 0.28 0.74 7.44
C ILE A 197 0.37 2.18 7.89
N ILE A 198 1.59 2.70 7.93
CA ILE A 198 1.90 4.12 7.94
C ILE A 198 2.50 4.48 6.58
N ALA A 199 1.88 5.44 5.89
CA ALA A 199 2.44 6.02 4.69
C ALA A 199 3.32 7.22 5.07
N GLU A 200 4.61 7.13 4.75
CA GLU A 200 5.59 8.17 5.06
C GLU A 200 5.87 9.07 3.88
N GLY A 201 6.33 10.28 4.17
CA GLY A 201 6.73 11.25 3.15
C GLY A 201 5.58 11.72 2.27
N VAL A 202 4.35 11.76 2.80
CA VAL A 202 3.19 12.28 2.07
C VAL A 202 3.29 13.81 1.99
N GLU A 203 3.58 14.33 0.79
CA GLU A 203 3.79 15.75 0.53
C GLU A 203 2.73 16.35 -0.37
N THR A 204 2.09 15.54 -1.23
CA THR A 204 1.07 15.96 -2.20
C THR A 204 -0.28 15.33 -1.96
N GLU A 205 -1.33 15.87 -2.61
CA GLU A 205 -2.68 15.32 -2.55
C GLU A 205 -2.77 13.96 -3.27
N GLU A 206 -2.02 13.77 -4.34
CA GLU A 206 -1.94 12.51 -5.08
C GLU A 206 -1.31 11.40 -4.23
N GLU A 207 -0.29 11.73 -3.46
CA GLU A 207 0.33 10.81 -2.51
C GLU A 207 -0.63 10.47 -1.36
N LEU A 208 -1.39 11.45 -0.87
CA LEU A 208 -2.46 11.19 0.11
C LEU A 208 -3.51 10.25 -0.45
N ASP A 209 -3.95 10.46 -1.68
CA ASP A 209 -4.93 9.63 -2.34
C ASP A 209 -4.44 8.18 -2.47
N PHE A 210 -3.17 8.02 -2.85
CA PHE A 210 -2.56 6.70 -2.94
C PHE A 210 -2.41 6.03 -1.56
N ALA A 211 -2.10 6.80 -0.50
CA ALA A 211 -2.09 6.29 0.86
C ALA A 211 -3.47 5.76 1.30
N LEU A 212 -4.53 6.51 0.97
CA LEU A 212 -5.91 6.10 1.24
C LEU A 212 -6.32 4.86 0.43
N GLU A 213 -5.87 4.75 -0.83
CA GLU A 213 -6.07 3.55 -1.66
C GLU A 213 -5.40 2.31 -1.07
N CYS A 214 -4.21 2.47 -0.52
CA CYS A 214 -3.48 1.42 0.16
C CYS A 214 -4.04 1.08 1.55
N GLY A 215 -5.08 1.78 2.02
CA GLY A 215 -5.66 1.53 3.33
C GLY A 215 -4.73 1.93 4.49
N ALA A 216 -3.84 2.92 4.29
CA ALA A 216 -2.97 3.41 5.34
C ALA A 216 -3.78 3.87 6.56
N ARG A 217 -3.43 3.32 7.73
CA ARG A 217 -4.09 3.66 9.00
C ARG A 217 -3.65 5.03 9.49
N TYR A 218 -2.36 5.36 9.28
CA TYR A 218 -1.79 6.64 9.63
C TYR A 218 -0.99 7.21 8.45
N ILE A 219 -0.86 8.52 8.45
CA ILE A 219 -0.13 9.27 7.43
C ILE A 219 0.85 10.19 8.13
N GLN A 220 2.07 10.28 7.59
CA GLN A 220 3.10 11.19 8.02
C GLN A 220 3.72 11.88 6.81
N GLY A 221 3.89 13.20 6.85
CA GLY A 221 4.51 13.93 5.75
C GLY A 221 4.26 15.43 5.79
N PHE A 222 4.98 16.14 4.90
CA PHE A 222 4.96 17.59 4.87
C PHE A 222 3.65 18.19 4.34
N LEU A 223 2.80 17.34 3.75
CA LEU A 223 1.43 17.76 3.44
C LEU A 223 0.70 18.27 4.68
N PHE A 224 0.98 17.71 5.85
CA PHE A 224 0.35 18.12 7.11
C PHE A 224 1.32 18.87 8.02
N ALA A 225 2.46 18.28 8.36
CA ALA A 225 3.42 18.89 9.26
C ALA A 225 4.85 18.37 9.09
N GLN A 226 5.81 19.26 9.32
CA GLN A 226 7.20 18.90 9.56
C GLN A 226 7.40 18.55 11.04
N ALA A 227 8.51 17.88 11.35
CA ALA A 227 8.92 17.67 12.73
C ALA A 227 9.20 19.03 13.42
N ALA A 228 8.59 19.21 14.59
CA ALA A 228 8.68 20.44 15.36
C ALA A 228 9.07 20.17 16.82
N ASP A 229 9.60 21.19 17.48
CA ASP A 229 9.96 21.13 18.91
C ASP A 229 8.71 21.00 19.80
N GLN A 230 7.56 21.54 19.39
CA GLN A 230 6.33 21.51 20.16
C GLN A 230 5.28 20.57 19.55
N PHE A 231 4.43 19.99 20.40
CA PHE A 231 3.24 19.25 19.95
C PHE A 231 2.22 20.22 19.38
N GLN A 232 1.59 19.82 18.30
CA GLN A 232 0.42 20.53 17.77
C GLN A 232 -0.86 20.04 18.50
N PRO A 233 -1.91 20.87 18.61
CA PRO A 233 -3.21 20.42 19.12
C PRO A 233 -3.76 19.25 18.30
N THR A 234 -4.40 18.29 18.95
CA THR A 234 -4.93 17.05 18.33
C THR A 234 -5.76 17.29 17.07
N GLY A 235 -6.60 18.33 17.09
CA GLY A 235 -7.53 18.65 15.99
C GLY A 235 -6.96 19.52 14.86
N THR A 236 -5.68 19.90 14.89
CA THR A 236 -5.07 20.87 13.95
C THR A 236 -5.36 20.57 12.48
N HIS A 237 -5.43 19.30 12.09
CA HIS A 237 -5.53 18.89 10.70
C HIS A 237 -6.91 18.39 10.27
N VAL A 238 -7.89 18.33 11.19
CA VAL A 238 -9.21 17.72 10.95
C VAL A 238 -9.95 18.35 9.77
N GLU A 239 -10.06 19.66 9.72
CA GLU A 239 -10.78 20.34 8.62
C GLU A 239 -10.10 20.14 7.27
N ARG A 240 -8.77 20.32 7.23
CA ARG A 240 -7.97 20.11 6.02
C ARG A 240 -8.10 18.66 5.53
N PHE A 241 -7.95 17.70 6.43
CA PHE A 241 -8.06 16.28 6.10
C PHE A 241 -9.46 15.93 5.61
N ALA A 242 -10.53 16.47 6.23
CA ALA A 242 -11.90 16.24 5.81
C ALA A 242 -12.17 16.75 4.39
N ALA A 243 -11.63 17.94 4.04
CA ALA A 243 -11.74 18.50 2.69
C ALA A 243 -11.01 17.60 1.65
N LEU A 244 -9.78 17.15 1.96
CA LEU A 244 -9.00 16.27 1.10
C LEU A 244 -9.69 14.91 0.91
N ARG A 245 -10.17 14.30 1.98
CA ARG A 245 -10.92 13.04 1.94
C ARG A 245 -12.20 13.15 1.12
N THR A 246 -12.91 14.27 1.21
CA THR A 246 -14.10 14.51 0.39
C THR A 246 -13.76 14.50 -1.10
N ARG A 247 -12.67 15.17 -1.51
CA ARG A 247 -12.19 15.16 -2.91
C ARG A 247 -11.81 13.75 -3.37
N TYR A 248 -11.08 13.01 -2.53
CA TYR A 248 -10.76 11.60 -2.79
C TYR A 248 -12.01 10.75 -3.04
N VAL A 249 -13.00 10.81 -2.16
CA VAL A 249 -14.26 10.06 -2.31
C VAL A 249 -15.00 10.45 -3.59
N GLN A 250 -15.07 11.74 -3.91
CA GLN A 250 -15.71 12.21 -5.16
C GLN A 250 -14.99 11.65 -6.40
N ARG A 251 -13.65 11.60 -6.40
CA ARG A 251 -12.89 10.99 -7.48
C ARG A 251 -13.19 9.49 -7.59
N LYS A 252 -13.18 8.75 -6.49
CA LYS A 252 -13.53 7.32 -6.46
C LYS A 252 -14.95 7.04 -6.93
N LEU A 253 -15.89 7.91 -6.63
CA LEU A 253 -17.26 7.81 -7.15
C LEU A 253 -17.30 8.02 -8.68
N ARG A 254 -16.55 8.99 -9.22
CA ARG A 254 -16.43 9.16 -10.67
C ARG A 254 -15.84 7.94 -11.37
N GLU A 255 -14.74 7.38 -10.83
CA GLU A 255 -14.14 6.14 -11.34
C GLU A 255 -15.16 4.99 -11.35
N ARG A 256 -15.91 4.83 -10.27
CA ARG A 256 -16.94 3.79 -10.15
C ARG A 256 -18.07 4.00 -11.15
N THR A 257 -18.50 5.22 -11.36
CA THR A 257 -19.54 5.57 -12.34
C THR A 257 -19.07 5.24 -13.78
N ARG A 258 -17.82 5.55 -14.11
CA ARG A 258 -17.23 5.16 -15.43
C ARG A 258 -17.25 3.64 -15.63
N LEU A 259 -16.86 2.88 -14.60
CA LEU A 259 -16.91 1.43 -14.66
C LEU A 259 -18.34 0.89 -14.83
N MET A 260 -19.33 1.53 -14.20
CA MET A 260 -20.74 1.19 -14.41
C MET A 260 -21.21 1.49 -15.85
N MET A 261 -20.81 2.63 -16.41
CA MET A 261 -21.09 2.98 -17.80
C MET A 261 -20.47 1.98 -18.77
N LEU A 262 -19.20 1.60 -18.55
CA LEU A 262 -18.52 0.57 -19.32
C LEU A 262 -19.30 -0.77 -19.26
N ARG A 263 -19.72 -1.19 -18.09
CA ARG A 263 -20.52 -2.41 -17.94
C ARG A 263 -21.83 -2.36 -18.77
N GLN A 264 -22.47 -1.21 -18.82
CA GLN A 264 -23.68 -1.04 -19.63
C GLN A 264 -23.38 -1.09 -21.14
N GLN A 265 -22.30 -0.46 -21.59
CA GLN A 265 -21.85 -0.54 -23.00
C GLN A 265 -21.52 -1.99 -23.39
N LEU A 266 -20.75 -2.68 -22.55
CA LEU A 266 -20.41 -4.10 -22.72
C LEU A 266 -21.66 -4.98 -22.79
N ALA A 267 -22.61 -4.78 -21.88
CA ALA A 267 -23.84 -5.56 -21.89
C ALA A 267 -24.65 -5.37 -23.19
N ARG A 268 -24.71 -4.14 -23.72
CA ARG A 268 -25.35 -3.86 -25.03
C ARG A 268 -24.59 -4.57 -26.14
N PHE A 269 -23.29 -4.38 -26.21
CA PHE A 269 -22.45 -5.00 -27.24
C PHE A 269 -22.54 -6.53 -27.24
N ILE A 270 -22.58 -7.16 -26.05
CA ILE A 270 -22.77 -8.60 -25.92
C ILE A 270 -24.12 -9.04 -26.50
N GLN A 271 -25.19 -8.29 -26.30
CA GLN A 271 -26.49 -8.64 -26.87
C GLN A 271 -26.48 -8.57 -28.41
N GLU A 272 -25.71 -7.65 -28.98
CA GLU A 272 -25.53 -7.53 -30.44
C GLU A 272 -24.65 -8.67 -31.01
N VAL A 273 -23.62 -9.08 -30.28
CA VAL A 273 -22.68 -10.15 -30.68
C VAL A 273 -23.26 -11.54 -30.43
N ARG A 274 -24.14 -11.69 -29.45
CA ARG A 274 -24.70 -12.99 -29.01
C ARG A 274 -25.28 -13.83 -30.13
N PRO A 275 -26.15 -13.33 -31.06
CA PRO A 275 -26.68 -14.13 -32.17
C PRO A 275 -25.57 -14.71 -33.04
N TRP A 276 -24.52 -13.93 -33.31
CA TRP A 276 -23.36 -14.41 -34.03
C TRP A 276 -22.61 -15.52 -33.25
N ALA A 277 -22.39 -15.32 -31.98
CA ALA A 277 -21.66 -16.24 -31.12
C ALA A 277 -22.42 -17.60 -30.96
N GLU A 278 -23.73 -17.57 -30.83
CA GLU A 278 -24.56 -18.77 -30.67
C GLU A 278 -24.69 -19.56 -31.97
N ASN A 279 -24.87 -18.89 -33.09
CA ASN A 279 -25.13 -19.52 -34.39
C ASN A 279 -23.86 -19.83 -35.22
N ARG A 280 -22.67 -19.49 -34.69
CA ARG A 280 -21.38 -19.65 -35.41
C ARG A 280 -21.40 -19.04 -36.80
N SER A 281 -22.02 -17.86 -36.93
CA SER A 281 -22.14 -17.13 -38.16
C SER A 281 -20.81 -16.66 -38.70
N MET A 282 -20.75 -16.21 -39.99
CA MET A 282 -19.53 -15.67 -40.55
C MET A 282 -19.11 -14.37 -39.85
N ILE A 283 -17.79 -14.09 -39.82
CA ILE A 283 -17.22 -12.87 -39.21
C ILE A 283 -17.84 -11.59 -39.75
N SER A 284 -18.21 -11.58 -41.04
CA SER A 284 -18.90 -10.47 -41.67
C SER A 284 -20.25 -10.10 -41.06
N ALA A 285 -20.85 -11.00 -40.29
CA ALA A 285 -22.08 -10.75 -39.53
C ALA A 285 -21.88 -10.16 -38.13
N LEU A 286 -20.62 -9.97 -37.70
CA LEU A 286 -20.32 -9.30 -36.46
C LEU A 286 -20.59 -7.79 -36.54
N PRO A 287 -21.21 -7.20 -35.50
CA PRO A 287 -21.34 -5.75 -35.43
C PRO A 287 -19.97 -5.09 -35.36
N LEU A 288 -19.89 -3.89 -35.94
CA LEU A 288 -18.67 -3.09 -35.95
C LEU A 288 -18.62 -2.23 -34.67
N PRO A 289 -17.56 -2.32 -33.86
CA PRO A 289 -17.49 -1.65 -32.55
C PRO A 289 -16.97 -0.21 -32.68
N HIS A 290 -17.61 0.63 -33.53
CA HIS A 290 -17.14 1.99 -33.82
C HIS A 290 -17.03 2.88 -32.57
N ASP A 291 -17.90 2.69 -31.59
CA ASP A 291 -17.98 3.49 -30.37
C ASP A 291 -17.30 2.83 -29.16
N LEU A 292 -16.48 1.81 -29.39
CA LEU A 292 -15.85 1.02 -28.34
C LEU A 292 -14.32 1.00 -28.46
N PRO A 293 -13.65 2.16 -28.26
CA PRO A 293 -12.20 2.29 -28.48
C PRO A 293 -11.37 1.39 -27.56
N TRP A 294 -11.94 0.98 -26.45
CA TRP A 294 -11.32 0.10 -25.47
C TRP A 294 -11.41 -1.40 -25.82
N LEU A 295 -12.16 -1.78 -26.86
CA LEU A 295 -12.32 -3.18 -27.25
C LEU A 295 -11.05 -3.71 -27.92
N LEU A 296 -10.45 -4.77 -27.36
CA LEU A 296 -9.28 -5.42 -27.93
C LEU A 296 -9.65 -6.62 -28.77
N ARG A 297 -10.40 -7.57 -28.20
CA ARG A 297 -10.76 -8.83 -28.86
C ARG A 297 -11.93 -9.49 -28.20
N LEU A 298 -12.55 -10.42 -28.92
CA LEU A 298 -13.55 -11.32 -28.39
C LEU A 298 -13.24 -12.77 -28.81
N TYR A 299 -13.62 -13.74 -27.97
CA TYR A 299 -13.43 -15.16 -28.19
C TYR A 299 -14.41 -15.98 -27.36
N GLN A 300 -14.52 -17.28 -27.66
CA GLN A 300 -15.38 -18.18 -26.95
C GLN A 300 -14.58 -19.31 -26.30
N CYS A 301 -14.98 -19.68 -25.09
CA CYS A 301 -14.50 -20.89 -24.39
C CYS A 301 -15.67 -21.84 -24.15
N ASP A 302 -15.35 -23.10 -24.00
CA ASP A 302 -16.28 -24.06 -23.41
C ASP A 302 -16.43 -23.83 -21.90
N ARG A 303 -17.33 -24.56 -21.27
CA ARG A 303 -17.57 -24.48 -19.81
C ARG A 303 -16.37 -24.91 -18.95
N HIS A 304 -15.37 -25.53 -19.53
CA HIS A 304 -14.13 -25.97 -18.86
C HIS A 304 -12.96 -25.03 -19.09
N GLY A 305 -13.18 -23.92 -19.81
CA GLY A 305 -12.17 -22.90 -20.06
C GLY A 305 -11.33 -23.14 -21.30
N THR A 306 -11.62 -24.16 -22.10
CA THR A 306 -10.90 -24.38 -23.36
C THR A 306 -11.40 -23.43 -24.41
N GLN A 307 -10.52 -22.67 -25.03
CA GLN A 307 -10.88 -21.74 -26.10
C GLN A 307 -11.27 -22.51 -27.37
N ILE A 308 -12.52 -22.34 -27.79
CA ILE A 308 -13.14 -23.06 -28.93
C ILE A 308 -13.33 -22.20 -30.18
N SER A 309 -13.00 -20.90 -30.12
CA SER A 309 -12.97 -20.00 -31.26
C SER A 309 -11.61 -19.34 -31.39
N PRO A 310 -11.23 -18.85 -32.59
CA PRO A 310 -10.12 -17.91 -32.70
C PRO A 310 -10.42 -16.64 -31.90
N ASN A 311 -9.38 -15.87 -31.56
CA ASN A 311 -9.55 -14.47 -31.18
C ASN A 311 -10.04 -13.70 -32.40
N LEU A 312 -11.03 -12.87 -32.20
CA LEU A 312 -11.45 -11.86 -33.16
C LEU A 312 -10.98 -10.52 -32.66
N GLU A 313 -10.00 -9.95 -33.32
CA GLU A 313 -9.31 -8.73 -32.95
C GLU A 313 -9.81 -7.58 -33.84
N TRP A 314 -10.17 -6.45 -33.22
CA TRP A 314 -10.59 -5.26 -33.94
C TRP A 314 -9.38 -4.37 -34.25
N ASN A 315 -9.13 -4.09 -35.54
CA ASN A 315 -8.00 -3.27 -35.98
C ASN A 315 -8.38 -1.81 -36.32
N GLY A 316 -9.62 -1.40 -36.00
CA GLY A 316 -10.14 -0.08 -36.34
C GLY A 316 -10.98 -0.02 -37.63
N MET A 317 -10.88 -1.03 -38.51
CA MET A 317 -11.62 -1.12 -39.77
C MET A 317 -12.43 -2.40 -39.92
N PHE A 318 -11.86 -3.55 -39.56
CA PHE A 318 -12.48 -4.86 -39.73
C PHE A 318 -11.98 -5.84 -38.63
N TRP A 319 -12.74 -6.92 -38.49
CA TRP A 319 -12.37 -8.00 -37.61
C TRP A 319 -11.33 -8.93 -38.25
N GLN A 320 -10.27 -9.25 -37.48
CA GLN A 320 -9.22 -10.19 -37.88
C GLN A 320 -9.25 -11.44 -37.00
N GLU A 321 -9.09 -12.62 -37.64
CA GLU A 321 -8.93 -13.88 -36.91
C GLU A 321 -7.48 -14.07 -36.46
N ASN A 322 -7.31 -14.41 -35.18
CA ASN A 322 -6.03 -14.87 -34.63
C ASN A 322 -6.25 -16.23 -33.97
N ARG A 323 -5.71 -17.29 -34.61
CA ARG A 323 -5.88 -18.70 -34.18
C ARG A 323 -4.84 -19.18 -33.18
N ARG A 324 -3.90 -18.33 -32.78
CA ARG A 324 -2.77 -18.68 -31.92
C ARG A 324 -3.20 -19.38 -30.62
N TYR A 325 -4.33 -19.00 -30.04
CA TYR A 325 -4.83 -19.48 -28.74
C TYR A 325 -5.95 -20.50 -28.85
N LEU A 326 -6.30 -20.95 -30.03
CA LEU A 326 -7.28 -22.01 -30.20
C LEU A 326 -6.84 -23.25 -29.44
N ASN A 327 -7.76 -23.91 -28.71
CA ASN A 327 -7.53 -25.03 -27.82
C ASN A 327 -6.66 -24.76 -26.58
N HIS A 328 -6.29 -23.49 -26.29
CA HIS A 328 -5.68 -23.17 -25.00
C HIS A 328 -6.76 -23.20 -23.91
N ASN A 329 -6.37 -23.66 -22.71
CA ASN A 329 -7.26 -23.65 -21.55
C ASN A 329 -6.92 -22.47 -20.63
N TRP A 330 -7.93 -21.64 -20.30
CA TRP A 330 -7.83 -20.44 -19.48
C TRP A 330 -8.36 -20.63 -18.06
N SER A 331 -8.81 -21.85 -17.70
CA SER A 331 -9.40 -22.11 -16.37
C SER A 331 -8.46 -21.84 -15.20
N TRP A 332 -7.16 -21.77 -15.41
CA TRP A 332 -6.18 -21.41 -14.39
C TRP A 332 -6.16 -19.91 -14.06
N ARG A 333 -6.80 -19.06 -14.86
CA ARG A 333 -6.91 -17.63 -14.61
C ARG A 333 -7.92 -17.34 -13.51
N PRO A 334 -7.61 -16.48 -12.50
CA PRO A 334 -8.52 -16.21 -11.39
C PRO A 334 -9.90 -15.70 -11.79
N TYR A 335 -9.98 -14.88 -12.85
CA TYR A 335 -11.27 -14.38 -13.33
C TYR A 335 -12.20 -15.47 -13.83
N PHE A 336 -11.65 -16.59 -14.31
CA PHE A 336 -12.45 -17.69 -14.83
C PHE A 336 -13.25 -18.39 -13.73
N TYR A 337 -12.66 -18.59 -12.54
CA TYR A 337 -13.38 -19.16 -11.39
C TYR A 337 -14.51 -18.25 -10.93
N SER A 338 -14.31 -16.94 -10.96
CA SER A 338 -15.34 -15.97 -10.61
C SER A 338 -16.55 -16.07 -11.56
N LEU A 339 -16.28 -16.28 -12.87
CA LEU A 339 -17.32 -16.51 -13.85
C LEU A 339 -18.11 -17.78 -13.56
N LEU A 340 -17.43 -18.87 -13.20
CA LEU A 340 -18.07 -20.17 -12.92
C LEU A 340 -18.82 -20.14 -11.59
N ALA A 341 -18.27 -19.53 -10.55
CA ALA A 341 -18.83 -19.54 -9.20
C ALA A 341 -20.16 -18.77 -9.09
N GLU A 342 -20.39 -17.78 -9.95
CA GLU A 342 -21.60 -16.99 -9.96
C GLU A 342 -22.78 -17.66 -10.66
N GLY A 343 -22.59 -18.90 -11.16
CA GLY A 343 -23.62 -19.71 -11.81
C GLY A 343 -23.86 -19.37 -13.28
N VAL A 344 -24.64 -20.24 -13.95
CA VAL A 344 -24.92 -20.14 -15.38
C VAL A 344 -26.08 -19.17 -15.64
N ASP A 345 -25.97 -17.93 -15.14
CA ASP A 345 -26.93 -16.88 -15.50
C ASP A 345 -26.46 -16.15 -16.75
N GLU A 346 -27.10 -16.45 -17.89
CA GLU A 346 -26.80 -15.80 -19.17
C GLU A 346 -27.13 -14.30 -19.23
N ARG A 347 -27.75 -13.74 -18.19
CA ARG A 347 -28.03 -12.30 -18.08
C ARG A 347 -26.93 -11.56 -17.35
N ARG A 348 -26.05 -12.30 -16.68
CA ARG A 348 -25.03 -11.70 -15.81
C ARG A 348 -23.73 -11.51 -16.57
N LEU A 349 -23.29 -10.26 -16.60
CA LEU A 349 -21.99 -9.88 -17.10
C LEU A 349 -21.00 -9.78 -15.94
N ASN A 350 -19.96 -10.58 -16.00
CA ASN A 350 -18.85 -10.54 -15.06
C ASN A 350 -17.65 -9.82 -15.66
N LEU A 351 -16.99 -9.01 -14.85
CA LEU A 351 -15.82 -8.24 -15.24
C LEU A 351 -14.67 -8.57 -14.29
N SER A 352 -13.53 -8.97 -14.83
CA SER A 352 -12.33 -9.25 -14.05
C SER A 352 -11.76 -7.97 -13.40
N THR A 353 -10.89 -8.15 -12.43
CA THR A 353 -9.92 -7.10 -12.06
C THR A 353 -8.96 -6.86 -13.23
N THR A 354 -8.28 -5.71 -13.20
CA THR A 354 -7.22 -5.41 -14.17
C THR A 354 -6.05 -6.38 -14.01
N TYR A 355 -5.52 -6.88 -15.11
CA TYR A 355 -4.35 -7.75 -15.15
C TYR A 355 -3.45 -7.40 -16.35
N ARG A 356 -2.20 -7.85 -16.33
CA ARG A 356 -1.34 -7.76 -17.53
C ARG A 356 -1.62 -8.93 -18.46
N ASP A 357 -1.94 -8.59 -19.71
CA ASP A 357 -2.09 -9.59 -20.78
C ASP A 357 -0.75 -10.26 -21.06
N ALA A 358 -0.74 -11.60 -21.02
CA ALA A 358 0.46 -12.39 -21.24
C ALA A 358 1.05 -12.26 -22.66
N THR A 359 0.26 -11.75 -23.61
CA THR A 359 0.64 -11.64 -25.02
C THR A 359 1.13 -10.25 -25.38
N THR A 360 0.36 -9.23 -25.00
CA THR A 360 0.62 -7.83 -25.39
C THR A 360 1.34 -7.05 -24.31
N ASN A 361 1.40 -7.59 -23.08
CA ASN A 361 1.90 -6.92 -21.88
C ASN A 361 1.13 -5.63 -21.54
N GLN A 362 -0.04 -5.41 -22.16
CA GLN A 362 -0.92 -4.30 -21.86
C GLN A 362 -1.80 -4.58 -20.64
N TYR A 363 -2.30 -3.55 -19.99
CA TYR A 363 -3.29 -3.69 -18.93
C TYR A 363 -4.66 -4.01 -19.53
N CYS A 364 -5.19 -5.18 -19.19
CA CYS A 364 -6.45 -5.69 -19.68
C CYS A 364 -7.43 -5.96 -18.55
N MET A 365 -8.72 -5.92 -18.89
CA MET A 365 -9.81 -6.53 -18.14
C MET A 365 -10.55 -7.48 -19.07
N THR A 366 -11.09 -8.56 -18.54
CA THR A 366 -11.92 -9.49 -19.31
C THR A 366 -13.37 -9.43 -18.82
N ALA A 367 -14.28 -9.14 -19.73
CA ALA A 367 -15.70 -9.31 -19.52
C ALA A 367 -16.14 -10.68 -20.01
N GLY A 368 -16.96 -11.39 -19.23
CA GLY A 368 -17.43 -12.71 -19.60
C GLY A 368 -18.93 -12.89 -19.33
N GLN A 369 -19.59 -13.59 -20.23
CA GLN A 369 -21.00 -13.99 -20.09
C GLN A 369 -21.23 -15.38 -20.62
N PHE A 370 -22.05 -16.17 -19.92
CA PHE A 370 -22.52 -17.46 -20.44
C PHE A 370 -23.48 -17.25 -21.61
N ILE A 371 -23.36 -18.11 -22.62
CA ILE A 371 -24.24 -18.20 -23.79
C ILE A 371 -24.60 -19.66 -24.08
N ALA A 372 -25.51 -19.87 -25.03
CA ALA A 372 -25.91 -21.22 -25.50
C ALA A 372 -26.32 -22.14 -24.34
N GLN A 373 -27.24 -21.68 -23.49
CA GLN A 373 -27.78 -22.44 -22.34
C GLN A 373 -26.66 -22.86 -21.36
N GLY A 374 -25.65 -21.95 -21.18
CA GLY A 374 -24.56 -22.18 -20.26
C GLY A 374 -23.46 -23.13 -20.73
N GLN A 375 -23.50 -23.56 -21.98
CA GLN A 375 -22.51 -24.47 -22.53
C GLN A 375 -21.25 -23.78 -23.00
N ARG A 376 -21.31 -22.47 -23.27
CA ARG A 376 -20.20 -21.66 -23.74
C ARG A 376 -20.10 -20.35 -23.00
N LEU A 377 -18.90 -19.81 -22.97
CA LEU A 377 -18.57 -18.48 -22.45
C LEU A 377 -18.14 -17.58 -23.62
N LEU A 378 -18.79 -16.44 -23.75
CA LEU A 378 -18.31 -15.34 -24.59
C LEU A 378 -17.42 -14.44 -23.72
N LEU A 379 -16.20 -14.24 -24.13
CA LEU A 379 -15.18 -13.44 -23.44
C LEU A 379 -14.78 -12.26 -24.31
N ILE A 380 -14.64 -11.09 -23.68
CA ILE A 380 -14.28 -9.84 -24.34
C ILE A 380 -13.14 -9.21 -23.52
N ASP A 381 -11.99 -9.04 -24.15
CA ASP A 381 -10.85 -8.36 -23.54
C ASP A 381 -10.88 -6.87 -23.88
N ILE A 382 -10.57 -6.07 -22.88
CA ILE A 382 -10.72 -4.61 -22.85
C ILE A 382 -9.38 -4.00 -22.49
N ASP A 383 -8.99 -2.94 -23.19
CA ASP A 383 -7.85 -2.11 -22.80
C ASP A 383 -8.20 -1.31 -21.53
N ALA A 384 -7.64 -1.75 -20.40
CA ALA A 384 -7.89 -1.10 -19.13
C ALA A 384 -7.18 0.27 -19.01
N SER A 385 -6.17 0.55 -19.82
CA SER A 385 -5.45 1.83 -19.81
C SER A 385 -6.31 3.01 -20.25
N LEU A 386 -7.30 2.73 -21.13
CA LEU A 386 -8.25 3.74 -21.61
C LEU A 386 -9.39 4.04 -20.62
N LEU A 387 -9.47 3.29 -19.52
CA LEU A 387 -10.49 3.45 -18.47
C LEU A 387 -10.01 4.29 -17.29
N THR A 388 -8.70 4.44 -17.16
CA THR A 388 -8.07 5.31 -16.17
C THR A 388 -7.94 6.73 -16.71
N GLU A 389 -8.14 7.74 -15.87
CA GLU A 389 -7.80 9.12 -16.28
C GLU A 389 -6.31 9.18 -16.61
N PRO A 390 -5.90 9.89 -17.68
CA PRO A 390 -4.51 10.27 -17.80
C PRO A 390 -4.17 11.05 -16.54
N GLN A 391 -3.14 10.61 -15.83
CA GLN A 391 -2.55 11.38 -14.74
C GLN A 391 -2.01 12.67 -15.38
N THR A 392 -2.76 13.77 -15.25
CA THR A 392 -2.34 15.11 -15.68
C THR A 392 -1.37 15.70 -14.67
#